data_fcfb7d675efa762697be91e1b1b59add
#
_entry.id   fcfb7d675efa762697be91e1b1b59add
#
_cell.length_a   1.000
_cell.length_b   1.000
_cell.length_c   1.000
_cell.angle_alpha   90.00
_cell.angle_beta   90.00
_cell.angle_gamma   90.00
#
_symmetry.space_group_name_H-M   'P 1'
#
loop_
_entity.id
_entity.type
_entity.pdbx_description
1 polymer ?
#
loop_
_entity_poly.entity_id
_entity_poly.type
_entity_poly.pdbx_seq_one_letter_code
_entity_poly.pdbx_strand_id
1 'polypeptide(L)'
;MLPEFSKINSLINNAERVLLLGHQNPDGDCLGAICALFFYLKKQGKFAQAVFNEELNTAYDYLPDFREIITTWENFNPLAFDLIIVLDASYFSRTGLDEKILSQPDRPAVLNLDHHASNDGFGDVSLVNSRASSTCEIIYDFFDYLNFPLTEPLATALLTGLQTDTGSFVYPNTTSHTLQIAAHLMRAGAQVNLINQRLFKNKNLANFKFLGQVLNQLHFNEKFNILSLVLTAEDLAAPEADFDGLTNFLQQIKEPEIIMVLKEQTVDEIKVSLRSKTIDVAAWAKKFGGGGHRRAAGFLLAGQLIKNEKGSWQVE
;
A
#
# COMPACT_ATOMS: atom_id res chain seq x y z
N MET A 1 -0.44 15.87 17.24
CA MET A 1 0.65 14.90 17.00
C MET A 1 1.65 14.76 18.16
N LEU A 2 2.15 15.82 18.79
CA LEU A 2 3.11 15.65 19.90
C LEU A 2 2.63 14.79 21.07
N PRO A 3 1.38 14.91 21.56
CA PRO A 3 0.87 14.05 22.64
C PRO A 3 0.72 12.59 22.21
N GLU A 4 0.34 12.33 20.98
CA GLU A 4 0.21 10.99 20.40
C GLU A 4 1.57 10.33 20.26
N PHE A 5 2.58 11.03 19.77
CA PHE A 5 3.95 10.51 19.67
C PHE A 5 4.55 10.16 21.04
N SER A 6 4.23 10.92 22.07
CA SER A 6 4.64 10.58 23.44
C SER A 6 4.01 9.26 23.92
N LYS A 7 2.72 9.01 23.62
CA LYS A 7 2.05 7.76 23.95
C LYS A 7 2.64 6.59 23.17
N ILE A 8 2.87 6.76 21.87
CA ILE A 8 3.48 5.76 20.99
C ILE A 8 4.87 5.40 21.51
N ASN A 9 5.70 6.39 21.81
CA ASN A 9 7.04 6.17 22.35
C ASN A 9 7.01 5.41 23.68
N SER A 10 6.09 5.78 24.59
CA SER A 10 5.93 5.07 25.87
C SER A 10 5.52 3.62 25.65
N LEU A 11 4.58 3.35 24.73
CA LEU A 11 4.12 2.00 24.43
C LEU A 11 5.26 1.15 23.86
N ILE A 12 6.00 1.69 22.89
CA ILE A 12 7.16 1.02 22.29
C ILE A 12 8.25 0.78 23.34
N ASN A 13 8.55 1.75 24.20
CA ASN A 13 9.60 1.61 25.20
C ASN A 13 9.30 0.52 26.23
N ASN A 14 8.03 0.33 26.60
CA ASN A 14 7.59 -0.67 27.56
C ASN A 14 7.54 -2.10 27.00
N ALA A 15 7.49 -2.26 25.68
CA ALA A 15 7.48 -3.56 25.02
C ALA A 15 8.91 -4.09 24.83
N GLU A 16 9.14 -5.39 25.06
CA GLU A 16 10.39 -6.08 24.75
C GLU A 16 10.30 -6.82 23.41
N ARG A 17 9.11 -7.34 23.09
CA ARG A 17 8.83 -8.16 21.91
C ARG A 17 7.74 -7.51 21.06
N VAL A 18 8.10 -7.03 19.89
CA VAL A 18 7.24 -6.24 19.01
C VAL A 18 6.97 -6.99 17.72
N LEU A 19 5.69 -7.17 17.38
CA LEU A 19 5.23 -7.69 16.10
C LEU A 19 4.84 -6.54 15.19
N LEU A 20 5.35 -6.53 13.96
CA LEU A 20 4.99 -5.57 12.91
C LEU A 20 4.11 -6.27 11.86
N LEU A 21 2.99 -5.66 11.54
CA LEU A 21 2.04 -6.13 10.53
C LEU A 21 1.72 -4.99 9.55
N GLY A 22 1.62 -5.32 8.28
CA GLY A 22 1.11 -4.44 7.23
C GLY A 22 -0.15 -5.02 6.59
N HIS A 23 -0.66 -4.36 5.55
CA HIS A 23 -1.79 -4.88 4.79
C HIS A 23 -1.37 -5.99 3.81
N GLN A 24 -2.30 -6.90 3.48
CA GLN A 24 -2.13 -7.88 2.41
C GLN A 24 -1.88 -7.20 1.06
N ASN A 25 -1.04 -7.82 0.21
CA ASN A 25 -0.50 -7.24 -1.02
C ASN A 25 0.21 -5.91 -0.74
N PRO A 26 1.26 -5.92 0.10
CA PRO A 26 1.90 -4.70 0.58
C PRO A 26 2.57 -3.95 -0.57
N ASP A 27 2.37 -2.65 -0.57
CA ASP A 27 3.02 -1.73 -1.51
C ASP A 27 4.28 -1.09 -0.90
N GLY A 28 4.81 -0.06 -1.57
CA GLY A 28 6.04 0.59 -1.13
C GLY A 28 5.87 1.42 0.14
N ASP A 29 4.68 1.93 0.45
CA ASP A 29 4.46 2.66 1.70
C ASP A 29 4.38 1.67 2.87
N CYS A 30 3.60 0.62 2.72
CA CYS A 30 3.51 -0.45 3.72
C CYS A 30 4.90 -1.05 4.03
N LEU A 31 5.63 -1.50 3.01
CA LEU A 31 6.96 -2.12 3.20
C LEU A 31 8.01 -1.13 3.68
N GLY A 32 7.98 0.10 3.19
CA GLY A 32 8.85 1.18 3.63
C GLY A 32 8.66 1.49 5.13
N ALA A 33 7.41 1.62 5.57
CA ALA A 33 7.06 1.87 6.96
C ALA A 33 7.46 0.69 7.88
N ILE A 34 7.16 -0.55 7.46
CA ILE A 34 7.55 -1.79 8.17
C ILE A 34 9.08 -1.85 8.32
N CYS A 35 9.83 -1.74 7.23
CA CYS A 35 11.29 -1.85 7.27
C CYS A 35 11.92 -0.71 8.08
N ALA A 36 11.40 0.51 7.98
CA ALA A 36 11.91 1.64 8.74
C ALA A 36 11.70 1.44 10.26
N LEU A 37 10.50 1.01 10.67
CA LEU A 37 10.22 0.79 12.08
C LEU A 37 10.91 -0.47 12.61
N PHE A 38 11.04 -1.52 11.82
CA PHE A 38 11.79 -2.72 12.14
C PHE A 38 13.26 -2.41 12.41
N PHE A 39 13.90 -1.65 11.52
CA PHE A 39 15.26 -1.17 11.69
C PHE A 39 15.42 -0.35 12.99
N TYR A 40 14.47 0.59 13.24
CA TYR A 40 14.46 1.39 14.48
C TYR A 40 14.39 0.51 15.72
N LEU A 41 13.46 -0.44 15.80
CA LEU A 41 13.26 -1.31 16.95
C LEU A 41 14.50 -2.17 17.26
N LYS A 42 15.15 -2.71 16.22
CA LYS A 42 16.42 -3.44 16.35
C LYS A 42 17.52 -2.55 16.90
N LYS A 43 17.61 -1.28 16.47
CA LYS A 43 18.58 -0.32 17.03
C LYS A 43 18.31 0.03 18.49
N GLN A 44 17.04 -0.06 18.94
CA GLN A 44 16.66 0.09 20.34
C GLN A 44 16.91 -1.19 21.17
N GLY A 45 17.47 -2.24 20.57
CA GLY A 45 17.75 -3.52 21.25
C GLY A 45 16.50 -4.37 21.52
N LYS A 46 15.38 -4.09 20.87
CA LYS A 46 14.13 -4.83 21.04
C LYS A 46 14.10 -6.08 20.15
N PHE A 47 13.45 -7.13 20.61
CA PHE A 47 13.09 -8.23 19.73
C PHE A 47 11.92 -7.78 18.86
N ALA A 48 12.18 -7.63 17.58
CA ALA A 48 11.15 -7.25 16.61
C ALA A 48 11.00 -8.35 15.54
N GLN A 49 9.79 -8.51 15.02
CA GLN A 49 9.48 -9.42 13.95
C GLN A 49 8.42 -8.80 13.04
N ALA A 50 8.67 -8.80 11.74
CA ALA A 50 7.69 -8.39 10.73
C ALA A 50 7.16 -9.64 10.03
N VAL A 51 5.84 -9.75 9.84
CA VAL A 51 5.20 -10.95 9.30
C VAL A 51 4.12 -10.59 8.29
N PHE A 52 4.16 -11.29 7.16
CA PHE A 52 3.09 -11.34 6.15
C PHE A 52 2.73 -12.79 5.87
N ASN A 53 1.57 -13.06 5.32
CA ASN A 53 1.16 -14.42 4.91
C ASN A 53 1.14 -14.55 3.39
N GLU A 54 2.15 -14.02 2.75
CA GLU A 54 2.28 -14.01 1.30
C GLU A 54 3.73 -13.77 0.89
N GLU A 55 4.09 -14.15 -0.34
CA GLU A 55 5.38 -13.80 -0.91
C GLU A 55 5.44 -12.30 -1.21
N LEU A 56 6.53 -11.67 -0.80
CA LEU A 56 6.75 -10.25 -1.01
C LEU A 56 7.41 -9.97 -2.36
N ASN A 57 7.02 -8.86 -2.97
CA ASN A 57 7.63 -8.42 -4.22
C ASN A 57 9.12 -8.10 -4.02
N THR A 58 9.99 -8.85 -4.69
CA THR A 58 11.45 -8.69 -4.60
C THR A 58 11.97 -7.38 -5.17
N ALA A 59 11.13 -6.59 -5.85
CA ALA A 59 11.50 -5.22 -6.25
C ALA A 59 11.87 -4.34 -5.04
N TYR A 60 11.41 -4.70 -3.84
CA TYR A 60 11.67 -4.01 -2.58
C TYR A 60 12.83 -4.60 -1.76
N ASP A 61 13.58 -5.59 -2.28
CA ASP A 61 14.64 -6.28 -1.54
C ASP A 61 15.85 -5.40 -1.14
N TYR A 62 15.87 -4.17 -1.62
CA TYR A 62 16.84 -3.12 -1.23
C TYR A 62 16.50 -2.43 0.10
N LEU A 63 15.28 -2.62 0.62
CA LEU A 63 14.89 -2.06 1.91
C LEU A 63 15.65 -2.71 3.06
N PRO A 64 15.96 -1.96 4.15
CA PRO A 64 16.68 -2.52 5.27
C PRO A 64 15.89 -3.68 5.90
N ASP A 65 16.61 -4.72 6.29
CA ASP A 65 16.08 -5.92 6.96
C ASP A 65 14.94 -6.65 6.20
N PHE A 66 14.67 -6.31 4.93
CA PHE A 66 13.59 -6.89 4.12
C PHE A 66 13.61 -8.43 4.12
N ARG A 67 14.81 -9.03 4.05
CA ARG A 67 14.98 -10.49 4.01
C ARG A 67 14.72 -11.18 5.36
N GLU A 68 14.57 -10.43 6.44
CA GLU A 68 14.23 -10.95 7.77
C GLU A 68 12.71 -10.98 7.98
N ILE A 69 11.91 -10.45 7.05
CA ILE A 69 10.44 -10.49 7.10
C ILE A 69 9.99 -11.95 6.88
N ILE A 70 9.12 -12.42 7.77
CA ILE A 70 8.52 -13.76 7.67
C ILE A 70 7.33 -13.69 6.72
N THR A 71 7.25 -14.65 5.79
CA THR A 71 6.21 -14.69 4.74
C THR A 71 5.18 -15.80 4.94
N THR A 72 5.05 -16.32 6.15
CA THR A 72 4.07 -17.36 6.50
C THR A 72 3.58 -17.23 7.92
N TRP A 73 2.31 -17.58 8.15
CA TRP A 73 1.73 -17.77 9.49
C TRP A 73 1.99 -19.16 10.08
N GLU A 74 2.65 -20.05 9.35
CA GLU A 74 2.88 -21.44 9.82
C GLU A 74 3.74 -21.43 11.08
N ASN A 75 3.24 -22.07 12.13
CA ASN A 75 3.86 -22.11 13.46
C ASN A 75 4.08 -20.73 14.13
N PHE A 76 3.38 -19.69 13.66
CA PHE A 76 3.49 -18.35 14.20
C PHE A 76 2.47 -18.11 15.31
N ASN A 77 2.93 -17.57 16.44
CA ASN A 77 2.06 -17.23 17.59
C ASN A 77 2.12 -15.73 17.89
N PRO A 78 1.11 -14.94 17.48
CA PRO A 78 1.08 -13.51 17.76
C PRO A 78 0.96 -13.16 19.24
N LEU A 79 0.47 -14.08 20.09
CA LEU A 79 0.38 -13.89 21.55
C LEU A 79 1.73 -13.99 22.26
N ALA A 80 2.79 -14.37 21.55
CA ALA A 80 4.15 -14.40 22.10
C ALA A 80 4.83 -13.01 22.12
N PHE A 81 4.11 -11.95 21.73
CA PHE A 81 4.59 -10.57 21.69
C PHE A 81 3.91 -9.72 22.77
N ASP A 82 4.53 -8.58 23.13
CA ASP A 82 3.97 -7.62 24.08
C ASP A 82 3.19 -6.52 23.36
N LEU A 83 3.57 -6.24 22.10
CA LEU A 83 3.02 -5.18 21.28
C LEU A 83 2.88 -5.66 19.84
N ILE A 84 1.74 -5.42 19.26
CA ILE A 84 1.48 -5.51 17.80
C ILE A 84 1.41 -4.09 17.26
N ILE A 85 2.22 -3.75 16.25
CA ILE A 85 2.12 -2.48 15.54
C ILE A 85 1.62 -2.79 14.13
N VAL A 86 0.46 -2.24 13.80
CA VAL A 86 -0.14 -2.34 12.47
C VAL A 86 0.17 -1.04 11.73
N LEU A 87 0.75 -1.18 10.55
CA LEU A 87 1.20 -0.09 9.70
C LEU A 87 0.45 -0.12 8.37
N ASP A 88 -0.07 1.03 7.95
CA ASP A 88 -0.65 1.24 6.62
C ASP A 88 -1.83 0.29 6.30
N ALA A 89 -2.68 0.05 7.27
CA ALA A 89 -3.85 -0.82 7.09
C ALA A 89 -5.12 -0.16 7.59
N SER A 90 -6.03 0.16 6.68
CA SER A 90 -7.32 0.80 7.00
C SER A 90 -8.18 0.03 8.01
N TYR A 91 -8.02 -1.29 8.07
CA TYR A 91 -8.75 -2.19 8.98
C TYR A 91 -7.80 -3.31 9.43
N PHE A 92 -8.01 -3.81 10.64
CA PHE A 92 -7.16 -4.89 11.19
C PHE A 92 -7.21 -6.16 10.32
N SER A 93 -8.36 -6.51 9.78
CA SER A 93 -8.52 -7.67 8.87
C SER A 93 -7.65 -7.61 7.61
N ARG A 94 -7.23 -6.40 7.19
CA ARG A 94 -6.30 -6.24 6.07
C ARG A 94 -4.91 -6.82 6.33
N THR A 95 -4.55 -7.07 7.58
CA THR A 95 -3.28 -7.73 7.92
C THR A 95 -3.26 -9.23 7.63
N GLY A 96 -4.42 -9.83 7.37
CA GLY A 96 -4.58 -11.28 7.25
C GLY A 96 -4.57 -12.03 8.59
N LEU A 97 -4.38 -11.34 9.72
CA LEU A 97 -4.53 -11.92 11.05
C LEU A 97 -6.00 -11.95 11.46
N ASP A 98 -6.43 -13.02 12.15
CA ASP A 98 -7.83 -13.14 12.63
C ASP A 98 -8.15 -12.02 13.63
N GLU A 99 -9.19 -11.24 13.33
CA GLU A 99 -9.67 -10.15 14.20
C GLU A 99 -10.08 -10.60 15.60
N LYS A 100 -10.39 -11.88 15.79
CA LYS A 100 -10.69 -12.44 17.10
C LYS A 100 -9.55 -12.26 18.11
N ILE A 101 -8.32 -12.04 17.65
CA ILE A 101 -7.21 -11.71 18.54
C ILE A 101 -7.50 -10.43 19.33
N LEU A 102 -8.19 -9.44 18.73
CA LEU A 102 -8.54 -8.16 19.38
C LEU A 102 -9.49 -8.32 20.57
N SER A 103 -10.23 -9.42 20.67
CA SER A 103 -11.16 -9.70 21.76
C SER A 103 -10.58 -10.63 22.85
N GLN A 104 -9.36 -11.13 22.68
CA GLN A 104 -8.75 -11.99 23.69
C GLN A 104 -8.28 -11.19 24.92
N PRO A 105 -8.53 -11.65 26.14
CA PRO A 105 -8.22 -10.89 27.35
C PRO A 105 -6.72 -10.67 27.57
N ASP A 106 -5.88 -11.63 27.16
CA ASP A 106 -4.41 -11.62 27.38
C ASP A 106 -3.63 -11.30 26.07
N ARG A 107 -4.26 -10.62 25.13
CA ARG A 107 -3.60 -10.23 23.88
C ARG A 107 -2.53 -9.14 24.08
N PRO A 108 -1.54 -9.07 23.18
CA PRO A 108 -0.64 -7.92 23.11
C PRO A 108 -1.41 -6.60 22.93
N ALA A 109 -0.84 -5.51 23.43
CA ALA A 109 -1.32 -4.19 23.06
C ALA A 109 -1.23 -3.99 21.55
N VAL A 110 -2.20 -3.26 20.96
CA VAL A 110 -2.24 -2.99 19.51
C VAL A 110 -2.11 -1.49 19.26
N LEU A 111 -1.05 -1.12 18.52
CA LEU A 111 -0.81 0.22 18.02
C LEU A 111 -1.14 0.25 16.52
N ASN A 112 -1.97 1.18 16.10
CA ASN A 112 -2.33 1.41 14.70
C ASN A 112 -1.72 2.73 14.22
N LEU A 113 -0.92 2.69 13.16
CA LEU A 113 -0.33 3.86 12.50
C LEU A 113 -0.72 3.85 11.03
N ASP A 114 -1.51 4.83 10.60
CA ASP A 114 -2.09 4.83 9.25
C ASP A 114 -2.41 6.24 8.75
N HIS A 115 -2.47 6.40 7.44
CA HIS A 115 -2.88 7.63 6.78
C HIS A 115 -4.23 7.52 6.02
N HIS A 116 -4.83 6.35 5.98
CA HIS A 116 -6.09 6.13 5.27
C HIS A 116 -7.28 6.78 5.97
N ALA A 117 -8.02 7.64 5.24
CA ALA A 117 -9.23 8.29 5.76
C ALA A 117 -10.39 7.31 6.08
N SER A 118 -10.28 6.05 5.64
CA SER A 118 -11.25 5.00 5.92
C SER A 118 -10.95 4.22 7.21
N ASN A 119 -9.82 4.49 7.87
CA ASN A 119 -9.44 3.84 9.12
C ASN A 119 -10.22 4.44 10.28
N ASP A 120 -10.97 3.61 11.01
CA ASP A 120 -11.81 4.01 12.14
C ASP A 120 -11.04 4.11 13.46
N GLY A 121 -9.72 3.89 13.46
CA GLY A 121 -8.87 4.00 14.65
C GLY A 121 -8.93 2.78 15.55
N PHE A 122 -8.79 1.59 15.01
CA PHE A 122 -8.74 0.34 15.78
C PHE A 122 -7.49 0.24 16.67
N GLY A 123 -7.50 -0.71 17.62
CA GLY A 123 -6.41 -0.95 18.56
C GLY A 123 -6.51 -0.15 19.86
N ASP A 124 -5.52 -0.30 20.74
CA ASP A 124 -5.48 0.37 22.03
C ASP A 124 -4.93 1.80 21.94
N VAL A 125 -4.04 2.01 20.99
CA VAL A 125 -3.53 3.32 20.59
C VAL A 125 -3.60 3.41 19.06
N SER A 126 -4.13 4.50 18.56
CA SER A 126 -4.25 4.73 17.14
C SER A 126 -3.80 6.15 16.78
N LEU A 127 -2.96 6.26 15.77
CA LEU A 127 -2.61 7.52 15.12
C LEU A 127 -2.97 7.39 13.65
N VAL A 128 -4.12 7.93 13.28
CA VAL A 128 -4.58 8.02 11.89
C VAL A 128 -4.50 9.48 11.44
N ASN A 129 -3.61 9.76 10.48
CA ASN A 129 -3.44 11.09 9.93
C ASN A 129 -3.76 11.13 8.43
N SER A 130 -5.02 11.32 8.07
CA SER A 130 -5.47 11.37 6.67
C SER A 130 -4.98 12.59 5.87
N ARG A 131 -4.20 13.48 6.48
CA ARG A 131 -3.51 14.60 5.80
C ARG A 131 -2.08 14.26 5.43
N ALA A 132 -1.50 13.22 6.04
CA ALA A 132 -0.20 12.73 5.64
C ALA A 132 -0.28 12.12 4.24
N SER A 133 0.75 12.29 3.45
CA SER A 133 0.82 11.73 2.10
C SER A 133 0.98 10.22 2.10
N SER A 134 1.49 9.65 3.20
CA SER A 134 1.82 8.25 3.37
C SER A 134 2.01 7.90 4.85
N THR A 135 1.99 6.61 5.19
CA THR A 135 2.35 6.13 6.54
C THR A 135 3.84 6.38 6.83
N CYS A 136 4.70 6.33 5.80
CA CYS A 136 6.11 6.70 5.92
C CYS A 136 6.32 8.17 6.32
N GLU A 137 5.44 9.10 5.94
CA GLU A 137 5.46 10.49 6.43
C GLU A 137 5.22 10.53 7.94
N ILE A 138 4.26 9.75 8.45
CA ILE A 138 3.97 9.66 9.90
C ILE A 138 5.15 9.07 10.68
N ILE A 139 5.79 8.03 10.14
CA ILE A 139 6.99 7.41 10.75
C ILE A 139 8.17 8.39 10.75
N TYR A 140 8.35 9.16 9.67
CA TYR A 140 9.36 10.22 9.63
C TYR A 140 9.11 11.27 10.73
N ASP A 141 7.88 11.78 10.86
CA ASP A 141 7.52 12.76 11.89
C ASP A 141 7.74 12.20 13.31
N PHE A 142 7.49 10.90 13.51
CA PHE A 142 7.78 10.23 14.78
C PHE A 142 9.30 10.17 15.05
N PHE A 143 10.13 9.85 14.07
CA PHE A 143 11.57 9.83 14.22
C PHE A 143 12.16 11.24 14.43
N ASP A 144 11.61 12.24 13.76
CA ASP A 144 11.97 13.65 13.99
C ASP A 144 11.64 14.09 15.43
N TYR A 145 10.44 13.74 15.93
CA TYR A 145 10.06 13.95 17.32
C TYR A 145 11.02 13.32 18.31
N LEU A 146 11.54 12.13 18.02
CA LEU A 146 12.52 11.44 18.86
C LEU A 146 13.95 11.95 18.68
N ASN A 147 14.21 12.84 17.75
CA ASN A 147 15.55 13.22 17.26
C ASN A 147 16.37 11.96 16.88
N PHE A 148 15.71 10.95 16.31
CA PHE A 148 16.36 9.71 15.90
C PHE A 148 17.18 9.95 14.63
N PRO A 149 18.48 9.56 14.58
CA PRO A 149 19.35 9.85 13.46
C PRO A 149 18.92 9.05 12.21
N LEU A 150 18.70 9.77 11.11
CA LEU A 150 18.41 9.16 9.83
C LEU A 150 19.70 8.64 9.20
N THR A 151 19.76 7.34 8.98
CA THR A 151 20.81 6.67 8.19
C THR A 151 20.34 6.48 6.75
N GLU A 152 21.27 6.26 5.82
CA GLU A 152 20.94 6.04 4.40
C GLU A 152 19.88 4.94 4.19
N PRO A 153 19.98 3.71 4.81
CA PRO A 153 18.97 2.68 4.63
C PRO A 153 17.59 3.11 5.13
N LEU A 154 17.55 3.75 6.31
CA LEU A 154 16.31 4.27 6.89
C LEU A 154 15.68 5.35 6.03
N ALA A 155 16.49 6.30 5.57
CA ALA A 155 16.05 7.37 4.69
C ALA A 155 15.54 6.82 3.35
N THR A 156 16.18 5.78 2.81
CA THR A 156 15.74 5.11 1.58
C THR A 156 14.39 4.42 1.78
N ALA A 157 14.18 3.74 2.91
CA ALA A 157 12.90 3.09 3.22
C ALA A 157 11.75 4.10 3.29
N LEU A 158 11.93 5.19 4.05
CA LEU A 158 10.93 6.24 4.18
C LEU A 158 10.66 6.95 2.84
N LEU A 159 11.69 7.23 2.04
CA LEU A 159 11.53 7.84 0.72
C LEU A 159 10.80 6.91 -0.26
N THR A 160 10.98 5.59 -0.13
CA THR A 160 10.24 4.61 -0.93
C THR A 160 8.74 4.77 -0.73
N GLY A 161 8.27 4.81 0.52
CA GLY A 161 6.85 5.00 0.80
C GLY A 161 6.33 6.36 0.32
N LEU A 162 7.05 7.44 0.58
CA LEU A 162 6.66 8.76 0.07
C LEU A 162 6.49 8.76 -1.45
N GLN A 163 7.44 8.16 -2.19
CA GLN A 163 7.40 8.14 -3.65
C GLN A 163 6.26 7.25 -4.20
N THR A 164 6.04 6.08 -3.63
CA THR A 164 5.00 5.17 -4.12
C THR A 164 3.62 5.75 -3.91
N ASP A 165 3.34 6.28 -2.74
CA ASP A 165 2.01 6.74 -2.37
C ASP A 165 1.65 8.12 -2.94
N THR A 166 2.66 8.92 -3.29
CA THR A 166 2.48 10.20 -3.99
C THR A 166 2.61 10.08 -5.51
N GLY A 167 2.81 8.87 -6.05
CA GLY A 167 3.09 8.68 -7.48
C GLY A 167 4.32 9.48 -7.94
N SER A 168 5.41 9.41 -7.18
CA SER A 168 6.61 10.25 -7.37
C SER A 168 6.31 11.75 -7.32
N PHE A 169 5.52 12.14 -6.33
CA PHE A 169 5.13 13.54 -6.03
C PHE A 169 4.21 14.19 -7.06
N VAL A 170 3.49 13.38 -7.85
CA VAL A 170 2.53 13.85 -8.87
C VAL A 170 1.10 13.94 -8.32
N TYR A 171 0.76 13.10 -7.31
CA TYR A 171 -0.61 13.02 -6.82
C TYR A 171 -1.00 14.19 -5.90
N PRO A 172 -2.31 14.48 -5.79
CA PRO A 172 -2.82 15.61 -5.01
C PRO A 172 -2.56 15.53 -3.50
N ASN A 173 -2.21 14.36 -2.96
CA ASN A 173 -1.79 14.17 -1.57
C ASN A 173 -0.36 14.66 -1.30
N THR A 174 0.41 15.03 -2.34
CA THR A 174 1.73 15.66 -2.19
C THR A 174 1.60 17.05 -1.61
N THR A 175 2.15 17.26 -0.43
CA THR A 175 2.12 18.54 0.28
C THR A 175 3.51 19.21 0.31
N SER A 176 3.58 20.45 0.76
CA SER A 176 4.88 21.10 1.02
C SER A 176 5.67 20.37 2.10
N HIS A 177 4.99 19.79 3.11
CA HIS A 177 5.61 18.99 4.15
C HIS A 177 6.23 17.71 3.58
N THR A 178 5.48 17.00 2.74
CA THR A 178 5.98 15.81 2.01
C THR A 178 7.28 16.09 1.25
N LEU A 179 7.33 17.24 0.53
CA LEU A 179 8.53 17.64 -0.23
C LEU A 179 9.70 18.04 0.67
N GLN A 180 9.43 18.68 1.82
CA GLN A 180 10.46 19.01 2.82
C GLN A 180 11.06 17.72 3.41
N ILE A 181 10.22 16.73 3.75
CA ILE A 181 10.66 15.42 4.22
C ILE A 181 11.53 14.74 3.15
N ALA A 182 11.05 14.66 1.90
CA ALA A 182 11.81 14.07 0.81
C ALA A 182 13.19 14.72 0.66
N ALA A 183 13.28 16.06 0.71
CA ALA A 183 14.55 16.78 0.66
C ALA A 183 15.45 16.47 1.86
N HIS A 184 14.89 16.27 3.06
CA HIS A 184 15.65 15.88 4.25
C HIS A 184 16.18 14.44 4.13
N LEU A 185 15.33 13.50 3.69
CA LEU A 185 15.73 12.11 3.44
C LEU A 185 16.84 12.01 2.38
N MET A 186 16.75 12.79 1.31
CA MET A 186 17.81 12.86 0.30
C MET A 186 19.13 13.40 0.88
N ARG A 187 19.09 14.41 1.75
CA ARG A 187 20.30 14.89 2.47
C ARG A 187 20.87 13.84 3.42
N ALA A 188 20.01 12.97 3.98
CA ALA A 188 20.44 11.84 4.80
C ALA A 188 20.98 10.64 3.97
N GLY A 189 21.03 10.77 2.64
CA GLY A 189 21.60 9.78 1.74
C GLY A 189 20.61 8.84 1.07
N ALA A 190 19.29 9.11 1.15
CA ALA A 190 18.28 8.25 0.51
C ALA A 190 18.55 8.06 -0.98
N GLN A 191 18.50 6.81 -1.43
CA GLN A 191 18.93 6.39 -2.76
C GLN A 191 17.80 6.49 -3.80
N VAL A 192 17.37 7.70 -4.13
CA VAL A 192 16.27 7.97 -5.07
C VAL A 192 16.45 7.27 -6.44
N ASN A 193 17.69 7.17 -6.92
CA ASN A 193 17.97 6.49 -8.19
C ASN A 193 17.72 4.99 -8.10
N LEU A 194 18.09 4.36 -6.97
CA LEU A 194 17.83 2.95 -6.71
C LEU A 194 16.31 2.68 -6.66
N ILE A 195 15.56 3.48 -5.91
CA ILE A 195 14.10 3.39 -5.84
C ILE A 195 13.51 3.47 -7.26
N ASN A 196 13.90 4.49 -8.04
CA ASN A 196 13.40 4.67 -9.39
C ASN A 196 13.76 3.50 -10.33
N GLN A 197 14.95 2.94 -10.22
CA GLN A 197 15.36 1.79 -11.03
C GLN A 197 14.55 0.54 -10.68
N ARG A 198 14.31 0.30 -9.39
CA ARG A 198 13.62 -0.90 -8.92
C ARG A 198 12.12 -0.85 -9.16
N LEU A 199 11.49 0.29 -8.98
CA LEU A 199 10.02 0.41 -9.01
C LEU A 199 9.47 0.96 -10.32
N PHE A 200 10.21 1.82 -11.02
CA PHE A 200 9.67 2.54 -12.19
C PHE A 200 10.42 2.29 -13.50
N LYS A 201 11.61 1.71 -13.45
CA LYS A 201 12.46 1.47 -14.65
C LYS A 201 12.87 0.01 -14.83
N ASN A 202 12.05 -0.92 -14.38
CA ASN A 202 12.32 -2.36 -14.44
C ASN A 202 11.71 -3.06 -15.67
N LYS A 203 10.93 -2.32 -16.49
CA LYS A 203 10.23 -2.88 -17.65
C LYS A 203 11.13 -3.00 -18.87
N ASN A 204 11.11 -4.17 -19.50
CA ASN A 204 11.84 -4.42 -20.75
C ASN A 204 10.99 -4.06 -22.00
N LEU A 205 11.58 -4.16 -23.19
CA LEU A 205 10.88 -3.83 -24.44
C LEU A 205 9.67 -4.73 -24.71
N ALA A 206 9.71 -6.01 -24.29
CA ALA A 206 8.59 -6.93 -24.47
C ALA A 206 7.39 -6.51 -23.60
N ASN A 207 7.64 -6.10 -22.35
CA ASN A 207 6.60 -5.54 -21.48
C ASN A 207 5.91 -4.31 -22.12
N PHE A 208 6.70 -3.38 -22.71
CA PHE A 208 6.14 -2.20 -23.38
C PHE A 208 5.33 -2.56 -24.63
N LYS A 209 5.79 -3.54 -25.44
CA LYS A 209 5.05 -4.01 -26.61
C LYS A 209 3.72 -4.66 -26.20
N PHE A 210 3.76 -5.51 -25.19
CA PHE A 210 2.57 -6.17 -24.64
C PHE A 210 1.60 -5.14 -24.03
N LEU A 211 2.09 -4.20 -23.24
CA LEU A 211 1.28 -3.09 -22.74
C LEU A 211 0.61 -2.31 -23.86
N GLY A 212 1.31 -2.06 -24.97
CA GLY A 212 0.74 -1.42 -26.14
C GLY A 212 -0.40 -2.22 -26.77
N GLN A 213 -0.32 -3.55 -26.81
CA GLN A 213 -1.43 -4.42 -27.28
C GLN A 213 -2.64 -4.34 -26.35
N VAL A 214 -2.40 -4.36 -25.03
CA VAL A 214 -3.47 -4.25 -24.03
C VAL A 214 -4.13 -2.86 -24.06
N LEU A 215 -3.36 -1.80 -24.23
CA LEU A 215 -3.90 -0.43 -24.33
C LEU A 215 -4.78 -0.23 -25.58
N ASN A 216 -4.61 -1.01 -26.65
CA ASN A 216 -5.53 -1.00 -27.79
C ASN A 216 -6.93 -1.54 -27.46
N GLN A 217 -7.11 -2.19 -26.32
CA GLN A 217 -8.40 -2.68 -25.83
C GLN A 217 -9.15 -1.63 -24.99
N LEU A 218 -8.59 -0.44 -24.79
CA LEU A 218 -9.24 0.65 -24.08
C LEU A 218 -10.57 1.00 -24.75
N HIS A 219 -11.64 1.05 -23.96
CA HIS A 219 -12.96 1.42 -24.39
C HIS A 219 -13.44 2.67 -23.67
N PHE A 220 -13.72 3.75 -24.41
CA PHE A 220 -14.26 4.98 -23.85
C PHE A 220 -15.76 5.06 -24.08
N ASN A 221 -16.51 5.09 -22.98
CA ASN A 221 -17.96 5.29 -23.01
C ASN A 221 -18.26 6.78 -22.82
N GLU A 222 -18.53 7.48 -23.91
CA GLU A 222 -18.81 8.91 -23.91
C GLU A 222 -20.04 9.28 -23.07
N LYS A 223 -21.09 8.43 -23.08
CA LYS A 223 -22.35 8.69 -22.36
C LYS A 223 -22.13 8.78 -20.85
N PHE A 224 -21.27 7.93 -20.30
CA PHE A 224 -20.98 7.88 -18.86
C PHE A 224 -19.65 8.53 -18.50
N ASN A 225 -18.89 8.96 -19.50
CA ASN A 225 -17.55 9.52 -19.34
C ASN A 225 -16.60 8.58 -18.59
N ILE A 226 -16.65 7.28 -18.94
CA ILE A 226 -15.87 6.21 -18.34
C ILE A 226 -14.92 5.61 -19.38
N LEU A 227 -13.64 5.57 -19.07
CA LEU A 227 -12.64 4.77 -19.76
C LEU A 227 -12.51 3.42 -19.05
N SER A 228 -12.73 2.35 -19.77
CA SER A 228 -12.60 0.99 -19.23
C SER A 228 -11.52 0.20 -19.94
N LEU A 229 -10.85 -0.66 -19.17
CA LEU A 229 -9.90 -1.65 -19.65
C LEU A 229 -10.19 -2.98 -18.96
N VAL A 230 -10.20 -4.05 -19.74
CA VAL A 230 -10.35 -5.41 -19.24
C VAL A 230 -9.03 -6.13 -19.42
N LEU A 231 -8.56 -6.78 -18.36
CA LEU A 231 -7.43 -7.68 -18.35
C LEU A 231 -7.95 -9.08 -18.04
N THR A 232 -7.89 -9.94 -19.04
CA THR A 232 -8.31 -11.33 -18.92
C THR A 232 -7.28 -12.16 -18.14
N ALA A 233 -7.64 -13.34 -17.70
CA ALA A 233 -6.70 -14.29 -17.09
C ALA A 233 -5.52 -14.61 -18.05
N GLU A 234 -5.77 -14.65 -19.37
CA GLU A 234 -4.74 -14.84 -20.40
C GLU A 234 -3.76 -13.64 -20.43
N ASP A 235 -4.29 -12.40 -20.41
CA ASP A 235 -3.46 -11.19 -20.35
C ASP A 235 -2.59 -11.17 -19.08
N LEU A 236 -3.15 -11.60 -17.94
CA LEU A 236 -2.44 -11.61 -16.65
C LEU A 236 -1.39 -12.73 -16.55
N ALA A 237 -1.61 -13.86 -17.23
CA ALA A 237 -0.69 -15.00 -17.26
C ALA A 237 0.44 -14.85 -18.29
N ALA A 238 0.40 -13.84 -19.15
CA ALA A 238 1.43 -13.61 -20.15
C ALA A 238 2.80 -13.34 -19.46
N PRO A 239 3.90 -13.93 -19.93
CA PRO A 239 5.24 -13.72 -19.34
C PRO A 239 5.69 -12.25 -19.35
N GLU A 240 5.15 -11.46 -20.26
CA GLU A 240 5.42 -10.04 -20.40
C GLU A 240 4.47 -9.16 -19.59
N ALA A 241 3.51 -9.77 -18.88
CA ALA A 241 2.51 -9.03 -18.12
C ALA A 241 3.16 -8.31 -16.95
N ASP A 242 3.09 -6.99 -17.00
CA ASP A 242 3.46 -6.10 -15.90
C ASP A 242 2.52 -4.90 -15.94
N PHE A 243 1.49 -4.99 -15.14
CA PHE A 243 0.43 -4.00 -15.07
C PHE A 243 0.49 -3.14 -13.79
N ASP A 244 1.61 -3.20 -13.07
CA ASP A 244 1.81 -2.34 -11.91
C ASP A 244 1.79 -0.88 -12.32
N GLY A 245 1.00 -0.09 -11.60
CA GLY A 245 0.81 1.32 -11.91
C GLY A 245 -0.07 1.63 -13.14
N LEU A 246 -0.60 0.62 -13.86
CA LEU A 246 -1.40 0.83 -15.09
C LEU A 246 -2.60 1.74 -14.86
N THR A 247 -3.37 1.52 -13.80
CA THR A 247 -4.55 2.34 -13.50
C THR A 247 -4.16 3.80 -13.25
N ASN A 248 -3.00 4.03 -12.62
CA ASN A 248 -2.46 5.37 -12.39
C ASN A 248 -1.90 5.99 -13.69
N PHE A 249 -1.27 5.18 -14.54
CA PHE A 249 -0.83 5.61 -15.87
C PHE A 249 -2.00 6.12 -16.72
N LEU A 250 -3.13 5.42 -16.70
CA LEU A 250 -4.35 5.82 -17.43
C LEU A 250 -4.94 7.14 -16.92
N GLN A 251 -4.67 7.56 -15.68
CA GLN A 251 -5.11 8.87 -15.17
C GLN A 251 -4.51 10.07 -15.91
N GLN A 252 -3.45 9.87 -16.69
CA GLN A 252 -2.88 10.92 -17.54
C GLN A 252 -3.76 11.28 -18.73
N ILE A 253 -4.76 10.43 -19.05
CA ILE A 253 -5.71 10.68 -20.14
C ILE A 253 -6.69 11.79 -19.71
N LYS A 254 -6.83 12.81 -20.55
CA LYS A 254 -7.57 14.03 -20.20
C LYS A 254 -9.10 13.83 -20.24
N GLU A 255 -9.60 13.02 -21.13
CA GLU A 255 -11.03 12.95 -21.45
C GLU A 255 -11.86 12.29 -20.33
N PRO A 256 -11.53 11.08 -19.84
CA PRO A 256 -12.42 10.37 -18.94
C PRO A 256 -12.52 11.02 -17.55
N GLU A 257 -13.73 11.03 -17.01
CA GLU A 257 -13.98 11.37 -15.60
C GLU A 257 -13.64 10.20 -14.70
N ILE A 258 -13.97 8.98 -15.15
CA ILE A 258 -13.69 7.74 -14.40
C ILE A 258 -12.83 6.81 -15.26
N ILE A 259 -11.84 6.21 -14.64
CA ILE A 259 -11.08 5.10 -15.20
C ILE A 259 -11.44 3.85 -14.42
N MET A 260 -11.78 2.78 -15.12
CA MET A 260 -12.18 1.50 -14.57
C MET A 260 -11.33 0.39 -15.21
N VAL A 261 -10.54 -0.29 -14.39
CA VAL A 261 -9.77 -1.45 -14.82
C VAL A 261 -10.34 -2.70 -14.14
N LEU A 262 -10.76 -3.66 -14.96
CA LEU A 262 -11.26 -4.96 -14.53
C LEU A 262 -10.17 -6.00 -14.76
N LYS A 263 -9.86 -6.80 -13.75
CA LYS A 263 -8.86 -7.87 -13.81
C LYS A 263 -9.50 -9.20 -13.36
N GLU A 264 -9.47 -10.22 -14.19
CA GLU A 264 -9.84 -11.58 -13.79
C GLU A 264 -8.77 -12.14 -12.84
N GLN A 265 -9.02 -12.14 -11.52
CA GLN A 265 -8.07 -12.70 -10.55
C GLN A 265 -8.14 -14.23 -10.49
N THR A 266 -9.35 -14.77 -10.57
CA THR A 266 -9.64 -16.20 -10.63
C THR A 266 -10.78 -16.43 -11.62
N VAL A 267 -11.16 -17.70 -11.83
CA VAL A 267 -12.26 -18.08 -12.74
C VAL A 267 -13.58 -17.40 -12.36
N ASP A 268 -13.81 -17.10 -11.08
CA ASP A 268 -15.09 -16.59 -10.58
C ASP A 268 -14.94 -15.25 -9.83
N GLU A 269 -13.79 -14.57 -9.95
CA GLU A 269 -13.54 -13.31 -9.25
C GLU A 269 -12.85 -12.26 -10.13
N ILE A 270 -13.47 -11.10 -10.21
CA ILE A 270 -12.99 -9.95 -10.96
C ILE A 270 -12.66 -8.81 -9.99
N LYS A 271 -11.41 -8.37 -9.99
CA LYS A 271 -11.01 -7.16 -9.28
C LYS A 271 -11.29 -5.93 -10.11
N VAL A 272 -12.10 -5.03 -9.59
CA VAL A 272 -12.39 -3.72 -10.20
C VAL A 272 -11.59 -2.64 -9.49
N SER A 273 -10.79 -1.91 -10.25
CA SER A 273 -10.03 -0.75 -9.78
C SER A 273 -10.59 0.51 -10.41
N LEU A 274 -10.92 1.50 -9.58
CA LEU A 274 -11.50 2.78 -9.98
C LEU A 274 -10.55 3.93 -9.70
N ARG A 275 -10.49 4.87 -10.63
CA ARG A 275 -9.90 6.20 -10.43
C ARG A 275 -10.87 7.26 -10.94
N SER A 276 -10.87 8.42 -10.32
CA SER A 276 -11.74 9.52 -10.75
C SER A 276 -11.08 10.88 -10.50
N LYS A 277 -11.45 11.86 -11.33
CA LYS A 277 -11.03 13.26 -11.19
C LYS A 277 -11.86 14.00 -10.15
N THR A 278 -13.17 13.85 -10.19
CA THR A 278 -14.08 14.62 -9.34
C THR A 278 -15.09 13.79 -8.55
N ILE A 279 -15.43 12.57 -9.03
CA ILE A 279 -16.46 11.70 -8.43
C ILE A 279 -15.88 10.92 -7.23
N ASP A 280 -16.71 10.68 -6.23
CA ASP A 280 -16.39 9.81 -5.10
C ASP A 280 -16.57 8.34 -5.50
N VAL A 281 -15.48 7.71 -5.93
CA VAL A 281 -15.48 6.29 -6.32
C VAL A 281 -15.41 5.35 -5.12
N ALA A 282 -15.02 5.83 -3.93
CA ALA A 282 -15.09 5.02 -2.71
C ALA A 282 -16.53 4.72 -2.32
N ALA A 283 -17.45 5.68 -2.52
CA ALA A 283 -18.87 5.47 -2.32
C ALA A 283 -19.46 4.40 -3.28
N TRP A 284 -18.90 4.27 -4.49
CA TRP A 284 -19.26 3.19 -5.41
C TRP A 284 -18.72 1.84 -4.92
N ALA A 285 -17.43 1.80 -4.60
CA ALA A 285 -16.78 0.58 -4.14
C ALA A 285 -17.46 -0.02 -2.90
N LYS A 286 -17.87 0.82 -1.96
CA LYS A 286 -18.60 0.38 -0.74
C LYS A 286 -19.91 -0.36 -1.04
N LYS A 287 -20.60 -0.03 -2.12
CA LYS A 287 -21.85 -0.73 -2.51
C LYS A 287 -21.61 -2.19 -2.95
N PHE A 288 -20.37 -2.51 -3.33
CA PHE A 288 -19.92 -3.83 -3.73
C PHE A 288 -19.00 -4.48 -2.69
N GLY A 289 -19.03 -4.00 -1.43
CA GLY A 289 -18.20 -4.55 -0.36
C GLY A 289 -16.72 -4.18 -0.41
N GLY A 290 -16.36 -3.22 -1.29
CA GLY A 290 -15.00 -2.70 -1.41
C GLY A 290 -14.76 -1.41 -0.64
N GLY A 291 -13.66 -0.72 -0.97
CA GLY A 291 -13.27 0.52 -0.30
C GLY A 291 -12.14 1.26 -1.00
N GLY A 292 -11.56 2.22 -0.30
CA GLY A 292 -10.46 3.04 -0.77
C GLY A 292 -10.67 4.53 -0.53
N HIS A 293 -9.87 5.35 -1.19
CA HIS A 293 -9.97 6.80 -1.13
C HIS A 293 -11.02 7.34 -2.10
N ARG A 294 -11.48 8.56 -1.84
CA ARG A 294 -12.48 9.25 -2.67
C ARG A 294 -12.17 9.23 -4.16
N ARG A 295 -10.89 9.28 -4.56
CA ARG A 295 -10.43 9.32 -5.96
C ARG A 295 -9.84 8.01 -6.47
N ALA A 296 -9.62 7.04 -5.57
CA ALA A 296 -8.98 5.77 -5.86
C ALA A 296 -9.59 4.68 -5.00
N ALA A 297 -10.37 3.80 -5.57
CA ALA A 297 -11.08 2.75 -4.84
C ALA A 297 -11.11 1.45 -5.65
N GLY A 298 -11.48 0.35 -5.00
CA GLY A 298 -11.65 -0.94 -5.68
C GLY A 298 -12.57 -1.86 -4.91
N PHE A 299 -13.03 -2.89 -5.61
CA PHE A 299 -13.90 -3.93 -5.07
C PHE A 299 -13.74 -5.22 -5.88
N LEU A 300 -14.26 -6.30 -5.36
CA LEU A 300 -14.31 -7.59 -6.03
C LEU A 300 -15.74 -7.84 -6.52
N LEU A 301 -15.88 -8.40 -7.70
CA LEU A 301 -17.12 -8.92 -8.25
C LEU A 301 -17.00 -10.43 -8.40
N ALA A 302 -18.01 -11.17 -7.95
CA ALA A 302 -18.17 -12.56 -8.30
C ALA A 302 -18.65 -12.66 -9.76
N GLY A 303 -18.09 -13.60 -10.54
CA GLY A 303 -18.45 -13.87 -11.91
C GLY A 303 -17.27 -13.88 -12.86
N GLN A 304 -17.57 -14.04 -14.15
CA GLN A 304 -16.60 -14.14 -15.25
C GLN A 304 -16.81 -13.02 -16.26
N LEU A 305 -15.74 -12.60 -16.93
CA LEU A 305 -15.79 -11.60 -18.00
C LEU A 305 -16.05 -12.31 -19.33
N ILE A 306 -17.20 -12.01 -19.94
CA ILE A 306 -17.61 -12.59 -21.22
C ILE A 306 -17.79 -11.50 -22.27
N LYS A 307 -17.30 -11.71 -23.49
CA LYS A 307 -17.59 -10.84 -24.64
C LYS A 307 -18.92 -11.25 -25.27
N ASN A 308 -19.86 -10.31 -25.34
CA ASN A 308 -21.11 -10.54 -26.09
C ASN A 308 -20.86 -10.46 -27.61
N GLU A 309 -21.88 -10.81 -28.38
CA GLU A 309 -21.82 -10.81 -29.87
C GLU A 309 -21.43 -9.45 -30.47
N LYS A 310 -21.61 -8.34 -29.76
CA LYS A 310 -21.24 -6.97 -30.17
C LYS A 310 -19.81 -6.60 -29.75
N GLY A 311 -19.05 -7.53 -29.13
CA GLY A 311 -17.70 -7.30 -28.67
C GLY A 311 -17.59 -6.51 -27.36
N SER A 312 -18.72 -6.23 -26.68
CA SER A 312 -18.73 -5.57 -25.37
C SER A 312 -18.56 -6.60 -24.24
N TRP A 313 -17.86 -6.22 -23.19
CA TRP A 313 -17.67 -7.05 -22.02
C TRP A 313 -18.90 -7.03 -21.11
N GLN A 314 -19.23 -8.17 -20.53
CA GLN A 314 -20.27 -8.39 -19.54
C GLN A 314 -19.73 -9.25 -18.41
N VAL A 315 -20.29 -9.12 -17.21
CA VAL A 315 -20.02 -9.99 -16.06
C VAL A 315 -21.20 -10.95 -15.93
N GLU A 316 -20.93 -12.25 -15.96
CA GLU A 316 -21.90 -13.31 -15.70
C GLU A 316 -21.55 -14.13 -14.46
#